data_11318c63c0749a5139fc4a9ac1a18c6f
#
_entry.id   11318c63c0749a5139fc4a9ac1a18c6f
#
_cell.length_a   1.000
_cell.length_b   1.000
_cell.length_c   1.000
_cell.angle_alpha   90.00
_cell.angle_beta   90.00
_cell.angle_gamma   90.00
#
_symmetry.space_group_name_H-M   'P 1'
#
loop_
_entity.id
_entity.type
_entity.pdbx_description
1 polymer ?
#
loop_
_entity_poly.entity_id
_entity_poly.type
_entity_poly.pdbx_seq_one_letter_code
_entity_poly.pdbx_strand_id
1 'polypeptide(L)'
;MSFNLLYEIARVSTRIYSSVMMRVDIRWHERLPDGPKLFVFNHPSATDPFMMMLVSRQQISILVVASAFSFPLTGWYLRNAGQIPVFPGQGEQALDEASALLNAGGSIGIFPEGTYSPQDGTFREPRSGAARLALKTGVAVIPVGIYLQQEKSAYITSRLGGTQTAGYWYWHGPYAITVGKPVQFQGDADDKEVIQATAQKMMELIRSLAGESKARVLATGKKETKPV
;
A
#
# COMPACT_ATOMS: atom_id res chain seq x y z
N MET A 1 12.87 15.27 8.24
CA MET A 1 11.87 14.38 8.85
C MET A 1 12.33 13.97 10.23
N SER A 2 11.52 14.12 11.26
CA SER A 2 11.82 13.60 12.59
C SER A 2 11.80 12.07 12.58
N PHE A 3 12.75 11.46 13.25
CA PHE A 3 12.82 10.01 13.45
C PHE A 3 11.61 9.54 14.28
N ASN A 4 10.79 8.64 13.71
CA ASN A 4 9.66 8.07 14.43
C ASN A 4 10.02 6.67 14.93
N LEU A 5 10.40 6.60 16.21
CA LEU A 5 10.83 5.36 16.86
C LEU A 5 9.78 4.24 16.78
N LEU A 6 8.49 4.59 16.92
CA LEU A 6 7.42 3.59 16.86
C LEU A 6 7.28 2.97 15.47
N TYR A 7 7.41 3.80 14.43
CA TYR A 7 7.42 3.32 13.04
C TYR A 7 8.61 2.38 12.80
N GLU A 8 9.79 2.73 13.29
CA GLU A 8 11.00 1.91 13.14
C GLU A 8 10.88 0.56 13.89
N ILE A 9 10.34 0.57 15.11
CA ILE A 9 10.05 -0.67 15.85
C ILE A 9 9.09 -1.55 15.06
N ALA A 10 7.99 -1.00 14.54
CA ALA A 10 7.04 -1.75 13.74
C ALA A 10 7.68 -2.29 12.46
N ARG A 11 8.51 -1.50 11.77
CA ARG A 11 9.23 -1.92 10.57
C ARG A 11 10.20 -3.08 10.84
N VAL A 12 10.97 -2.99 11.93
CA VAL A 12 11.89 -4.06 12.34
C VAL A 12 11.11 -5.33 12.72
N SER A 13 10.04 -5.18 13.50
CA SER A 13 9.17 -6.30 13.88
C SER A 13 8.54 -6.98 12.66
N THR A 14 8.06 -6.18 11.70
CA THR A 14 7.54 -6.69 10.42
C THR A 14 8.61 -7.44 9.63
N ARG A 15 9.84 -6.91 9.58
CA ARG A 15 10.97 -7.58 8.91
C ARG A 15 11.30 -8.92 9.55
N ILE A 16 11.37 -8.98 10.88
CA ILE A 16 11.64 -10.23 11.61
C ILE A 16 10.50 -11.23 11.37
N TYR A 17 9.26 -10.82 11.57
CA TYR A 17 8.09 -11.66 11.34
C TYR A 17 8.07 -12.22 9.90
N SER A 18 8.22 -11.36 8.91
CA SER A 18 8.15 -11.73 7.50
C SER A 18 9.32 -12.63 7.08
N SER A 19 10.49 -12.50 7.68
CA SER A 19 11.63 -13.37 7.40
C SER A 19 11.46 -14.80 7.95
N VAL A 20 10.67 -14.96 9.03
CA VAL A 20 10.42 -16.26 9.65
C VAL A 20 9.17 -16.93 9.09
N MET A 21 8.10 -16.18 8.93
CA MET A 21 6.77 -16.72 8.59
C MET A 21 6.44 -16.65 7.11
N MET A 22 7.09 -15.77 6.36
CA MET A 22 6.78 -15.54 4.96
C MET A 22 8.03 -15.75 4.09
N ARG A 23 7.81 -16.11 2.83
CA ARG A 23 8.84 -16.07 1.78
C ARG A 23 8.70 -14.77 1.01
N VAL A 24 9.27 -13.70 1.56
CA VAL A 24 9.16 -12.35 0.98
C VAL A 24 10.20 -12.16 -0.12
N ASP A 25 9.74 -11.80 -1.32
CA ASP A 25 10.58 -11.41 -2.46
C ASP A 25 10.24 -9.99 -2.91
N ILE A 26 11.11 -9.03 -2.60
CA ILE A 26 10.93 -7.63 -3.00
C ILE A 26 11.94 -7.30 -4.10
N ARG A 27 11.46 -6.79 -5.23
CA ARG A 27 12.29 -6.37 -6.36
C ARG A 27 12.02 -4.90 -6.68
N TRP A 28 13.07 -4.15 -6.91
CA TRP A 28 13.03 -2.76 -7.34
C TRP A 28 13.53 -2.68 -8.77
N HIS A 29 12.77 -2.01 -9.65
CA HIS A 29 13.22 -1.73 -11.02
C HIS A 29 14.34 -0.69 -11.03
N GLU A 30 14.28 0.29 -10.11
CA GLU A 30 15.27 1.33 -9.95
C GLU A 30 15.43 1.72 -8.47
N ARG A 31 16.51 2.46 -8.18
CA ARG A 31 16.67 3.10 -6.88
C ARG A 31 15.58 4.15 -6.69
N LEU A 32 14.98 4.17 -5.51
CA LEU A 32 14.00 5.19 -5.16
C LEU A 32 14.68 6.58 -5.13
N PRO A 33 14.04 7.62 -5.68
CA PRO A 33 14.55 8.98 -5.62
C PRO A 33 14.57 9.47 -4.17
N ASP A 34 15.40 10.47 -3.91
CA ASP A 34 15.34 11.21 -2.66
C ASP A 34 14.09 12.11 -2.58
N GLY A 35 13.75 12.60 -1.39
CA GLY A 35 12.61 13.49 -1.19
C GLY A 35 11.24 12.79 -1.07
N PRO A 36 10.14 13.56 -1.17
CA PRO A 36 8.79 13.08 -1.00
C PRO A 36 8.35 12.16 -2.13
N LYS A 37 7.54 11.15 -1.81
CA LYS A 37 7.04 10.16 -2.77
C LYS A 37 5.61 9.75 -2.47
N LEU A 38 4.83 9.55 -3.52
CA LEU A 38 3.53 8.93 -3.44
C LEU A 38 3.64 7.47 -3.92
N PHE A 39 3.58 6.53 -2.99
CA PHE A 39 3.51 5.11 -3.32
C PHE A 39 2.07 4.71 -3.60
N VAL A 40 1.84 4.02 -4.72
CA VAL A 40 0.52 3.49 -5.10
C VAL A 40 0.58 1.97 -5.23
N PHE A 41 -0.32 1.27 -4.51
CA PHE A 41 -0.31 -0.20 -4.37
C PHE A 41 -1.67 -0.80 -4.73
N ASN A 42 -1.71 -2.05 -5.20
CA ASN A 42 -2.92 -2.87 -5.05
C ASN A 42 -3.04 -3.38 -3.60
N HIS A 43 -4.23 -3.83 -3.21
CA HIS A 43 -4.54 -4.16 -1.82
C HIS A 43 -5.12 -5.58 -1.64
N PRO A 44 -4.35 -6.64 -1.91
CA PRO A 44 -4.86 -8.01 -1.80
C PRO A 44 -5.12 -8.47 -0.36
N SER A 45 -4.51 -7.85 0.67
CA SER A 45 -4.60 -8.31 2.06
C SER A 45 -4.53 -7.19 3.08
N ALA A 46 -5.14 -7.39 4.25
CA ALA A 46 -5.00 -6.52 5.42
C ALA A 46 -3.56 -6.48 5.99
N THR A 47 -2.70 -7.40 5.55
CA THR A 47 -1.27 -7.45 5.91
C THR A 47 -0.44 -6.43 5.13
N ASP A 48 -0.91 -5.95 3.96
CA ASP A 48 -0.15 -5.10 3.06
C ASP A 48 0.38 -3.80 3.69
N PRO A 49 -0.37 -3.07 4.55
CA PRO A 49 0.12 -1.87 5.21
C PRO A 49 1.41 -2.10 6.02
N PHE A 50 1.58 -3.28 6.60
CA PHE A 50 2.81 -3.64 7.30
C PHE A 50 3.94 -3.95 6.32
N MET A 51 3.64 -4.67 5.24
CA MET A 51 4.64 -5.04 4.23
C MET A 51 5.15 -3.83 3.43
N MET A 52 4.34 -2.78 3.28
CA MET A 52 4.75 -1.52 2.67
C MET A 52 5.94 -0.87 3.39
N MET A 53 6.08 -1.06 4.71
CA MET A 53 7.22 -0.53 5.47
C MET A 53 8.56 -1.09 5.01
N LEU A 54 8.55 -2.23 4.28
CA LEU A 54 9.76 -2.90 3.82
C LEU A 54 10.25 -2.38 2.46
N VAL A 55 9.44 -1.64 1.72
CA VAL A 55 9.79 -1.16 0.36
C VAL A 55 10.64 0.11 0.38
N SER A 56 10.64 0.86 1.49
CA SER A 56 11.39 2.12 1.63
C SER A 56 12.08 2.22 2.98
N ARG A 57 13.22 2.91 3.01
CA ARG A 57 13.85 3.31 4.28
C ARG A 57 13.18 4.54 4.89
N GLN A 58 12.57 5.37 4.07
CA GLN A 58 11.80 6.53 4.51
C GLN A 58 10.44 6.06 5.02
N GLN A 59 9.96 6.68 6.10
CA GLN A 59 8.63 6.41 6.62
C GLN A 59 7.57 6.69 5.54
N ILE A 60 6.62 5.76 5.42
CA ILE A 60 5.45 5.90 4.55
C ILE A 60 4.23 6.04 5.47
N SER A 61 3.55 7.18 5.42
CA SER A 61 2.26 7.36 6.06
C SER A 61 1.16 6.89 5.11
N ILE A 62 0.18 6.16 5.62
CA ILE A 62 -0.93 5.63 4.81
C ILE A 62 -2.27 6.22 5.26
N LEU A 63 -3.20 6.26 4.30
CA LEU A 63 -4.58 6.60 4.55
C LEU A 63 -5.31 5.36 5.06
N VAL A 64 -5.81 5.39 6.29
CA VAL A 64 -6.42 4.24 6.98
C VAL A 64 -7.85 4.58 7.39
N VAL A 65 -8.78 3.66 7.19
CA VAL A 65 -10.17 3.86 7.62
C VAL A 65 -10.23 4.24 9.10
N ALA A 66 -11.01 5.27 9.44
CA ALA A 66 -11.05 5.84 10.79
C ALA A 66 -11.45 4.81 11.86
N SER A 67 -12.23 3.79 11.49
CA SER A 67 -12.61 2.71 12.40
C SER A 67 -11.41 1.92 12.96
N ALA A 68 -10.28 1.83 12.24
CA ALA A 68 -9.07 1.18 12.74
C ALA A 68 -8.44 1.94 13.91
N PHE A 69 -8.68 3.25 14.02
CA PHE A 69 -8.20 4.09 15.11
C PHE A 69 -9.01 3.93 16.41
N SER A 70 -10.19 3.28 16.36
CA SER A 70 -11.02 3.01 17.54
C SER A 70 -10.51 1.85 18.38
N PHE A 71 -9.63 0.99 17.86
CA PHE A 71 -9.03 -0.08 18.61
C PHE A 71 -7.92 0.47 19.53
N PRO A 72 -7.90 0.16 20.84
CA PRO A 72 -7.02 0.83 21.80
C PRO A 72 -5.54 0.82 21.41
N LEU A 73 -4.95 -0.36 21.19
CA LEU A 73 -3.52 -0.49 20.85
C LEU A 73 -3.24 -0.07 19.40
N THR A 74 -4.05 -0.54 18.45
CA THR A 74 -3.88 -0.20 17.03
C THR A 74 -4.09 1.29 16.80
N GLY A 75 -5.14 1.88 17.37
CA GLY A 75 -5.43 3.30 17.22
C GLY A 75 -4.36 4.18 17.87
N TRP A 76 -3.85 3.77 19.03
CA TRP A 76 -2.71 4.45 19.65
C TRP A 76 -1.48 4.40 18.73
N TYR A 77 -1.15 3.22 18.21
CA TYR A 77 -0.04 3.05 17.27
C TYR A 77 -0.23 3.90 16.01
N LEU A 78 -1.39 3.82 15.34
CA LEU A 78 -1.66 4.53 14.09
C LEU A 78 -1.50 6.05 14.25
N ARG A 79 -2.02 6.62 15.35
CA ARG A 79 -1.87 8.06 15.65
C ARG A 79 -0.41 8.45 15.86
N ASN A 80 0.32 7.69 16.67
CA ASN A 80 1.71 8.01 17.00
C ASN A 80 2.70 7.65 15.89
N ALA A 81 2.33 6.74 14.98
CA ALA A 81 3.10 6.40 13.79
C ALA A 81 2.76 7.31 12.59
N GLY A 82 2.00 8.39 12.78
CA GLY A 82 1.71 9.38 11.75
C GLY A 82 0.88 8.84 10.58
N GLN A 83 -0.08 7.93 10.86
CA GLN A 83 -1.02 7.45 9.86
C GLN A 83 -2.22 8.39 9.78
N ILE A 84 -2.80 8.56 8.58
CA ILE A 84 -3.87 9.53 8.29
C ILE A 84 -5.23 8.83 8.36
N PRO A 85 -6.15 9.27 9.26
CA PRO A 85 -7.48 8.68 9.33
C PRO A 85 -8.37 9.16 8.18
N VAL A 86 -9.12 8.23 7.58
CA VAL A 86 -10.13 8.54 6.57
C VAL A 86 -11.51 8.30 7.17
N PHE A 87 -12.23 9.37 7.45
CA PHE A 87 -13.60 9.30 7.94
C PHE A 87 -14.59 9.15 6.77
N PRO A 88 -15.72 8.45 6.95
CA PRO A 88 -16.77 8.38 5.95
C PRO A 88 -17.23 9.79 5.54
N GLY A 89 -17.25 10.05 4.23
CA GLY A 89 -17.64 11.37 3.68
C GLY A 89 -16.57 12.47 3.78
N GLN A 90 -15.43 12.23 4.44
CA GLN A 90 -14.36 13.23 4.62
C GLN A 90 -13.06 12.86 3.87
N GLY A 91 -13.19 12.24 2.71
CA GLY A 91 -12.03 11.84 1.90
C GLY A 91 -11.17 13.03 1.45
N GLU A 92 -11.76 14.19 1.18
CA GLU A 92 -11.05 15.42 0.80
C GLU A 92 -10.11 15.90 1.92
N GLN A 93 -10.58 15.90 3.16
CA GLN A 93 -9.76 16.29 4.32
C GLN A 93 -8.53 15.39 4.46
N ALA A 94 -8.70 14.09 4.30
CA ALA A 94 -7.58 13.14 4.34
C ALA A 94 -6.59 13.35 3.18
N LEU A 95 -7.06 13.76 1.99
CA LEU A 95 -6.20 14.10 0.86
C LEU A 95 -5.46 15.42 1.10
N ASP A 96 -6.07 16.42 1.74
CA ASP A 96 -5.40 17.67 2.10
C ASP A 96 -4.29 17.44 3.13
N GLU A 97 -4.54 16.60 4.14
CA GLU A 97 -3.54 16.20 5.13
C GLU A 97 -2.38 15.43 4.45
N ALA A 98 -2.68 14.50 3.56
CA ALA A 98 -1.69 13.78 2.78
C ALA A 98 -0.87 14.71 1.88
N SER A 99 -1.51 15.69 1.22
CA SER A 99 -0.86 16.71 0.40
C SER A 99 0.09 17.58 1.24
N ALA A 100 -0.35 18.03 2.41
CA ALA A 100 0.48 18.80 3.33
C ALA A 100 1.73 18.01 3.77
N LEU A 101 1.58 16.71 4.06
CA LEU A 101 2.69 15.85 4.44
C LEU A 101 3.68 15.64 3.29
N LEU A 102 3.20 15.44 2.05
CA LEU A 102 4.06 15.36 0.87
C LEU A 102 4.85 16.67 0.66
N ASN A 103 4.18 17.82 0.77
CA ASN A 103 4.81 19.14 0.64
C ASN A 103 5.85 19.42 1.76
N ALA A 104 5.67 18.84 2.94
CA ALA A 104 6.63 18.87 4.04
C ALA A 104 7.80 17.87 3.87
N GLY A 105 7.90 17.18 2.72
CA GLY A 105 8.98 16.23 2.42
C GLY A 105 8.73 14.80 2.89
N GLY A 106 7.50 14.49 3.35
CA GLY A 106 7.08 13.17 3.73
C GLY A 106 6.78 12.25 2.55
N SER A 107 6.49 10.98 2.82
CA SER A 107 6.00 10.04 1.81
C SER A 107 4.67 9.44 2.21
N ILE A 108 3.79 9.29 1.23
CA ILE A 108 2.44 8.74 1.39
C ILE A 108 2.34 7.41 0.66
N GLY A 109 1.62 6.47 1.27
CA GLY A 109 1.15 5.26 0.62
C GLY A 109 -0.37 5.27 0.48
N ILE A 110 -0.87 4.93 -0.70
CA ILE A 110 -2.30 4.88 -0.95
C ILE A 110 -2.64 3.65 -1.80
N PHE A 111 -3.80 3.08 -1.56
CA PHE A 111 -4.40 2.02 -2.36
C PHE A 111 -5.46 2.66 -3.26
N PRO A 112 -5.21 2.84 -4.59
CA PRO A 112 -6.16 3.51 -5.48
C PRO A 112 -7.52 2.83 -5.56
N GLU A 113 -7.59 1.52 -5.32
CA GLU A 113 -8.83 0.75 -5.25
C GLU A 113 -9.76 1.20 -4.12
N GLY A 114 -9.21 1.86 -3.08
CA GLY A 114 -9.94 2.37 -1.92
C GLY A 114 -10.56 1.30 -1.01
N THR A 115 -10.30 0.04 -1.31
CA THR A 115 -10.66 -1.16 -0.52
C THR A 115 -9.81 -2.33 -0.99
N TYR A 116 -10.02 -3.54 -0.43
CA TYR A 116 -9.27 -4.72 -0.85
C TYR A 116 -9.52 -5.07 -2.32
N SER A 117 -8.45 -5.49 -3.01
CA SER A 117 -8.54 -6.11 -4.33
C SER A 117 -9.45 -7.35 -4.27
N PRO A 118 -10.16 -7.69 -5.35
CA PRO A 118 -10.96 -8.91 -5.41
C PRO A 118 -10.09 -10.16 -5.17
N GLN A 119 -10.68 -11.18 -4.53
CA GLN A 119 -9.96 -12.40 -4.17
C GLN A 119 -9.74 -13.37 -5.36
N ASP A 120 -10.32 -13.06 -6.51
CA ASP A 120 -10.10 -13.77 -7.78
C ASP A 120 -8.81 -13.33 -8.53
N GLY A 121 -8.08 -12.36 -7.96
CA GLY A 121 -6.86 -11.81 -8.53
C GLY A 121 -7.09 -10.72 -9.58
N THR A 122 -8.33 -10.26 -9.75
CA THR A 122 -8.65 -9.07 -10.52
C THR A 122 -8.40 -7.78 -9.72
N PHE A 123 -8.66 -6.64 -10.32
CA PHE A 123 -8.46 -5.32 -9.71
C PHE A 123 -9.73 -4.49 -9.84
N ARG A 124 -10.00 -3.66 -8.85
CA ARG A 124 -11.10 -2.71 -8.92
C ARG A 124 -10.74 -1.49 -9.76
N GLU A 125 -11.76 -0.78 -10.19
CA GLU A 125 -11.58 0.55 -10.78
C GLU A 125 -11.00 1.51 -9.75
N PRO A 126 -10.01 2.34 -10.14
CA PRO A 126 -9.38 3.25 -9.22
C PRO A 126 -10.29 4.41 -8.82
N ARG A 127 -10.17 4.83 -7.57
CA ARG A 127 -10.70 6.10 -7.10
C ARG A 127 -9.76 7.24 -7.47
N SER A 128 -10.29 8.45 -7.53
CA SER A 128 -9.55 9.65 -7.96
C SER A 128 -8.47 10.14 -6.98
N GLY A 129 -8.47 9.71 -5.72
CA GLY A 129 -7.65 10.29 -4.67
C GLY A 129 -6.14 10.26 -4.93
N ALA A 130 -5.62 9.12 -5.39
CA ALA A 130 -4.19 9.00 -5.73
C ALA A 130 -3.78 9.91 -6.89
N ALA A 131 -4.62 9.97 -7.93
CA ALA A 131 -4.39 10.83 -9.10
C ALA A 131 -4.41 12.31 -8.72
N ARG A 132 -5.39 12.73 -7.92
CA ARG A 132 -5.48 14.12 -7.43
C ARG A 132 -4.26 14.52 -6.59
N LEU A 133 -3.79 13.64 -5.70
CA LEU A 133 -2.56 13.88 -4.93
C LEU A 133 -1.35 14.04 -5.84
N ALA A 134 -1.18 13.16 -6.82
CA ALA A 134 -0.06 13.23 -7.76
C ALA A 134 -0.06 14.52 -8.59
N LEU A 135 -1.21 14.90 -9.14
CA LEU A 135 -1.36 16.10 -9.96
C LEU A 135 -1.20 17.39 -9.13
N LYS A 136 -1.78 17.42 -7.91
CA LYS A 136 -1.71 18.58 -7.01
C LYS A 136 -0.30 18.84 -6.47
N THR A 137 0.46 17.77 -6.18
CA THR A 137 1.77 17.90 -5.53
C THR A 137 2.95 17.77 -6.47
N GLY A 138 2.78 17.17 -7.66
CA GLY A 138 3.85 16.93 -8.62
C GLY A 138 4.98 16.01 -8.13
N VAL A 139 4.80 15.33 -6.98
CA VAL A 139 5.82 14.43 -6.43
C VAL A 139 5.97 13.16 -7.27
N ALA A 140 7.12 12.51 -7.17
CA ALA A 140 7.34 11.23 -7.82
C ALA A 140 6.35 10.17 -7.30
N VAL A 141 5.61 9.55 -8.21
CA VAL A 141 4.71 8.42 -7.96
C VAL A 141 5.48 7.12 -8.15
N ILE A 142 5.44 6.26 -7.15
CA ILE A 142 6.10 4.95 -7.16
C ILE A 142 5.00 3.87 -7.24
N PRO A 143 4.74 3.29 -8.42
CA PRO A 143 3.80 2.19 -8.53
C PRO A 143 4.40 0.91 -7.94
N VAL A 144 3.59 0.15 -7.23
CA VAL A 144 4.01 -1.08 -6.56
C VAL A 144 2.97 -2.17 -6.78
N GLY A 145 3.41 -3.32 -7.27
CA GLY A 145 2.57 -4.48 -7.48
C GLY A 145 2.83 -5.57 -6.44
N ILE A 146 1.79 -5.96 -5.72
CA ILE A 146 1.82 -7.00 -4.69
C ILE A 146 1.14 -8.25 -5.24
N TYR A 147 1.75 -9.42 -4.98
CA TYR A 147 1.13 -10.71 -5.19
C TYR A 147 1.36 -11.64 -4.00
N LEU A 148 0.31 -12.33 -3.63
CA LEU A 148 0.28 -13.40 -2.64
C LEU A 148 -0.68 -14.51 -3.10
N GLN A 149 -0.59 -15.68 -2.50
CA GLN A 149 -1.53 -16.79 -2.76
C GLN A 149 -2.81 -16.56 -1.96
N GLN A 150 -3.83 -16.00 -2.60
CA GLN A 150 -5.07 -15.56 -1.93
C GLN A 150 -5.82 -16.70 -1.24
N GLU A 151 -5.71 -17.93 -1.74
CA GLU A 151 -6.26 -19.13 -1.12
C GLU A 151 -5.71 -19.43 0.29
N LYS A 152 -4.59 -18.81 0.66
CA LYS A 152 -4.00 -18.88 2.01
C LYS A 152 -4.41 -17.74 2.93
N SER A 153 -5.19 -16.79 2.43
CA SER A 153 -5.69 -15.68 3.22
C SER A 153 -6.85 -16.12 4.10
N ALA A 154 -6.82 -15.71 5.36
CA ALA A 154 -7.91 -15.93 6.30
C ALA A 154 -8.83 -14.71 6.34
N TYR A 155 -10.13 -14.89 6.12
CA TYR A 155 -11.10 -13.82 6.31
C TYR A 155 -11.44 -13.71 7.79
N ILE A 156 -11.04 -12.58 8.41
CA ILE A 156 -11.24 -12.34 9.83
C ILE A 156 -12.18 -11.16 10.02
N THR A 157 -13.26 -11.40 10.76
CA THR A 157 -14.15 -10.35 11.25
C THR A 157 -13.83 -10.06 12.70
N SER A 158 -13.74 -8.80 13.07
CA SER A 158 -13.57 -8.36 14.45
C SER A 158 -14.66 -7.34 14.79
N ARG A 159 -15.19 -7.44 16.01
CA ARG A 159 -16.12 -6.46 16.54
C ARG A 159 -15.60 -5.96 17.87
N LEU A 160 -15.25 -4.69 17.94
CA LEU A 160 -14.77 -4.06 19.16
C LEU A 160 -15.42 -2.67 19.31
N GLY A 161 -15.95 -2.36 20.48
CA GLY A 161 -16.54 -1.05 20.76
C GLY A 161 -17.71 -0.68 19.82
N GLY A 162 -18.48 -1.66 19.32
CA GLY A 162 -19.57 -1.44 18.36
C GLY A 162 -19.13 -1.32 16.90
N THR A 163 -17.82 -1.23 16.63
CA THR A 163 -17.28 -1.18 15.27
C THR A 163 -16.95 -2.58 14.77
N GLN A 164 -17.51 -2.94 13.62
CA GLN A 164 -17.17 -4.18 12.93
C GLN A 164 -16.15 -3.88 11.84
N THR A 165 -15.04 -4.62 11.87
CA THR A 165 -14.03 -4.63 10.81
C THR A 165 -13.91 -6.04 10.24
N ALA A 166 -13.60 -6.12 8.96
CA ALA A 166 -13.36 -7.38 8.29
C ALA A 166 -12.22 -7.22 7.30
N GLY A 167 -11.42 -8.26 7.14
CA GLY A 167 -10.30 -8.21 6.20
C GLY A 167 -9.74 -9.59 5.90
N TYR A 168 -9.08 -9.69 4.77
CA TYR A 168 -8.32 -10.86 4.36
C TYR A 168 -6.89 -10.76 4.90
N TRP A 169 -6.54 -11.60 5.86
CA TRP A 169 -5.22 -11.60 6.49
C TRP A 169 -4.35 -12.71 5.91
N TYR A 170 -3.13 -12.34 5.54
CA TYR A 170 -2.13 -13.26 5.01
C TYR A 170 -0.98 -13.39 6.01
N TRP A 171 -0.89 -14.54 6.67
CA TRP A 171 0.04 -14.75 7.77
C TRP A 171 1.32 -15.47 7.39
N HIS A 172 1.30 -16.31 6.36
CA HIS A 172 2.44 -17.12 5.97
C HIS A 172 2.38 -17.49 4.48
N GLY A 173 3.55 -17.81 3.92
CA GLY A 173 3.68 -18.22 2.53
C GLY A 173 4.40 -17.21 1.65
N PRO A 174 4.40 -17.42 0.31
CA PRO A 174 5.09 -16.52 -0.60
C PRO A 174 4.36 -15.16 -0.70
N TYR A 175 5.13 -14.10 -0.55
CA TYR A 175 4.66 -12.72 -0.66
C TYR A 175 5.63 -11.94 -1.54
N ALA A 176 5.22 -11.59 -2.75
CA ALA A 176 6.10 -10.91 -3.70
C ALA A 176 5.66 -9.46 -3.93
N ILE A 177 6.63 -8.57 -3.96
CA ILE A 177 6.46 -7.14 -4.24
C ILE A 177 7.37 -6.76 -5.40
N THR A 178 6.83 -6.04 -6.37
CA THR A 178 7.64 -5.35 -7.39
C THR A 178 7.43 -3.85 -7.26
N VAL A 179 8.50 -3.14 -7.00
CA VAL A 179 8.53 -1.68 -6.93
C VAL A 179 8.96 -1.16 -8.30
N GLY A 180 8.07 -0.45 -8.97
CA GLY A 180 8.31 0.07 -10.31
C GLY A 180 9.18 1.33 -10.33
N LYS A 181 9.44 1.81 -11.53
CA LYS A 181 10.16 3.07 -11.76
C LYS A 181 9.34 4.26 -11.29
N PRO A 182 9.99 5.32 -10.78
CA PRO A 182 9.31 6.57 -10.47
C PRO A 182 8.67 7.18 -11.73
N VAL A 183 7.44 7.64 -11.60
CA VAL A 183 6.69 8.32 -12.68
C VAL A 183 6.22 9.67 -12.16
N GLN A 184 6.28 10.70 -12.97
CA GLN A 184 5.65 11.99 -12.69
C GLN A 184 4.41 12.16 -13.55
N PHE A 185 3.35 12.65 -12.93
CA PHE A 185 2.11 13.01 -13.61
C PHE A 185 1.98 14.52 -13.63
N GLN A 186 1.50 15.06 -14.76
CA GLN A 186 1.28 16.48 -14.97
C GLN A 186 -0.12 16.69 -15.56
N GLY A 187 -0.74 17.78 -15.21
CA GLY A 187 -2.07 18.14 -15.68
C GLY A 187 -2.86 18.90 -14.62
N ASP A 188 -4.06 19.29 -14.96
CA ASP A 188 -4.96 19.99 -14.06
C ASP A 188 -5.56 18.99 -13.04
N ALA A 189 -5.37 19.28 -11.74
CA ALA A 189 -5.88 18.47 -10.64
C ALA A 189 -7.40 18.62 -10.43
N ASP A 190 -8.05 19.55 -11.14
CA ASP A 190 -9.51 19.77 -11.09
C ASP A 190 -10.20 19.25 -12.38
N ASP A 191 -9.45 18.92 -13.43
CA ASP A 191 -9.97 18.31 -14.64
C ASP A 191 -10.27 16.82 -14.41
N LYS A 192 -11.55 16.46 -14.53
CA LYS A 192 -12.04 15.10 -14.30
C LYS A 192 -11.46 14.07 -15.28
N GLU A 193 -11.28 14.45 -16.54
CA GLU A 193 -10.74 13.55 -17.58
C GLU A 193 -9.25 13.28 -17.32
N VAL A 194 -8.48 14.31 -16.97
CA VAL A 194 -7.07 14.20 -16.60
C VAL A 194 -6.90 13.34 -15.35
N ILE A 195 -7.73 13.57 -14.33
CA ILE A 195 -7.72 12.76 -13.09
C ILE A 195 -8.02 11.30 -13.39
N GLN A 196 -9.05 11.03 -14.20
CA GLN A 196 -9.44 9.66 -14.54
C GLN A 196 -8.36 8.96 -15.36
N ALA A 197 -7.81 9.61 -16.36
CA ALA A 197 -6.72 9.07 -17.18
C ALA A 197 -5.47 8.77 -16.33
N THR A 198 -5.13 9.67 -15.40
CA THR A 198 -4.02 9.49 -14.46
C THR A 198 -4.27 8.29 -13.54
N ALA A 199 -5.47 8.16 -12.99
CA ALA A 199 -5.83 7.03 -12.11
C ALA A 199 -5.77 5.69 -12.86
N GLN A 200 -6.27 5.62 -14.08
CA GLN A 200 -6.19 4.43 -14.92
C GLN A 200 -4.73 4.07 -15.24
N LYS A 201 -3.91 5.07 -15.56
CA LYS A 201 -2.49 4.84 -15.84
C LYS A 201 -1.74 4.29 -14.63
N MET A 202 -2.04 4.79 -13.42
CA MET A 202 -1.50 4.22 -12.18
C MET A 202 -1.90 2.75 -12.02
N MET A 203 -3.17 2.40 -12.27
CA MET A 203 -3.64 1.01 -12.16
C MET A 203 -3.02 0.10 -13.21
N GLU A 204 -2.80 0.56 -14.44
CA GLU A 204 -2.07 -0.20 -15.46
C GLU A 204 -0.66 -0.58 -14.99
N LEU A 205 0.07 0.38 -14.43
CA LEU A 205 1.41 0.15 -13.89
C LEU A 205 1.38 -0.85 -12.73
N ILE A 206 0.45 -0.68 -11.79
CA ILE A 206 0.28 -1.59 -10.65
C ILE A 206 -0.04 -3.00 -11.13
N ARG A 207 -0.97 -3.17 -12.09
CA ARG A 207 -1.34 -4.48 -12.66
C ARG A 207 -0.15 -5.18 -13.31
N SER A 208 0.65 -4.45 -14.07
CA SER A 208 1.87 -4.98 -14.69
C SER A 208 2.85 -5.50 -13.64
N LEU A 209 3.12 -4.71 -12.59
CA LEU A 209 4.05 -5.05 -11.53
C LEU A 209 3.53 -6.20 -10.64
N ALA A 210 2.23 -6.25 -10.39
CA ALA A 210 1.62 -7.39 -9.70
C ALA A 210 1.71 -8.68 -10.53
N GLY A 211 1.58 -8.57 -11.85
CA GLY A 211 1.83 -9.66 -12.79
C GLY A 211 3.26 -10.20 -12.72
N GLU A 212 4.25 -9.31 -12.65
CA GLU A 212 5.66 -9.70 -12.45
C GLU A 212 5.86 -10.41 -11.10
N SER A 213 5.26 -9.88 -10.02
CA SER A 213 5.29 -10.49 -8.70
C SER A 213 4.68 -11.90 -8.71
N LYS A 214 3.53 -12.06 -9.40
CA LYS A 214 2.86 -13.36 -9.60
C LYS A 214 3.76 -14.34 -10.35
N ALA A 215 4.37 -13.92 -11.44
CA ALA A 215 5.23 -14.79 -12.25
C ALA A 215 6.41 -15.36 -11.43
N ARG A 216 7.02 -14.55 -10.56
CA ARG A 216 8.12 -15.01 -9.68
C ARG A 216 7.66 -16.06 -8.66
N VAL A 217 6.51 -15.85 -8.02
CA VAL A 217 5.97 -16.82 -7.05
C VAL A 217 5.67 -18.16 -7.74
N LEU A 218 5.03 -18.12 -8.92
CA LEU A 218 4.68 -19.34 -9.66
C LEU A 218 5.93 -20.09 -10.19
N ALA A 219 6.96 -19.36 -10.60
CA ALA A 219 8.22 -19.97 -11.04
C ALA A 219 8.95 -20.70 -9.90
N THR A 220 8.90 -20.13 -8.68
CA THR A 220 9.51 -20.75 -7.50
C THR A 220 8.75 -22.01 -7.05
N GLY A 221 7.42 -21.98 -7.07
CA GLY A 221 6.59 -23.13 -6.71
C GLY A 221 6.78 -24.34 -7.64
N LYS A 222 7.04 -24.11 -8.94
CA LYS A 222 7.33 -25.19 -9.89
C LYS A 222 8.67 -25.91 -9.64
N LYS A 223 9.64 -25.23 -9.02
CA LYS A 223 10.93 -25.83 -8.67
C LYS A 223 10.83 -26.76 -7.45
N GLU A 224 9.92 -26.45 -6.52
CA GLU A 224 9.71 -27.26 -5.30
C GLU A 224 8.91 -28.55 -5.58
N THR A 225 8.18 -28.63 -6.69
CA THR A 225 7.32 -29.79 -7.05
C THR A 225 7.95 -30.78 -8.03
N LYS A 226 9.23 -30.61 -8.43
CA LYS A 226 9.92 -31.65 -9.20
C LYS A 226 10.30 -32.79 -8.26
N PRO A 227 9.77 -34.03 -8.47
CA PRO A 227 10.24 -35.19 -7.71
C PRO A 227 11.70 -35.48 -8.06
N VAL A 228 12.48 -35.83 -7.05
CA VAL A 228 13.81 -36.39 -7.14
C VAL A 228 13.73 -37.77 -7.79
#